data_05cb57d6c387a8f8db11fea7c039d9f3
#
_entry.id   05cb57d6c387a8f8db11fea7c039d9f3
#
_cell.length_a   1.000
_cell.length_b   1.000
_cell.length_c   1.000
_cell.angle_alpha   90.00
_cell.angle_beta   90.00
_cell.angle_gamma   90.00
#
_symmetry.space_group_name_H-M   'P 1'
#
loop_
_entity.id
_entity.type
_entity.pdbx_description
1 polymer ?
#
loop_
_entity_poly.entity_id
_entity_poly.type
_entity_poly.pdbx_seq_one_letter_code
_entity_poly.pdbx_strand_id
1 'polypeptide(L)'
;SVRASCTVPILYQISEFEGGKYVDGSIADAVPFDRAFEQGCSRVLVLLTKPENEPCTDYRKFEFLINKKYKDYPNLINALMTRFDRYNEQCKRMKQLEEDGILMVLRPSHKYVKSFEMNTDVLDEAYKRRQKSCQRKACRN
;
A
#
# COMPACT_ATOMS: atom_id res chain seq x y z
N SER A 1 7.65 14.16 5.86
CA SER A 1 8.01 13.39 7.05
C SER A 1 7.28 12.05 7.09
N VAL A 2 7.93 10.97 7.54
CA VAL A 2 7.40 9.59 7.59
C VAL A 2 6.08 9.52 8.37
N ARG A 3 5.96 10.25 9.47
CA ARG A 3 4.74 10.29 10.28
C ARG A 3 3.52 10.76 9.49
N ALA A 4 3.68 11.79 8.67
CA ALA A 4 2.60 12.30 7.83
C ALA A 4 2.17 11.28 6.77
N SER A 5 3.14 10.56 6.19
CA SER A 5 2.90 9.51 5.18
C SER A 5 2.21 8.26 5.73
N CYS A 6 2.22 8.04 7.05
CA CYS A 6 1.57 6.88 7.69
C CYS A 6 0.25 7.25 8.38
N THR A 7 -0.31 8.42 8.12
CA THR A 7 -1.55 8.90 8.75
C THR A 7 -2.78 8.29 8.06
N VAL A 8 -3.17 7.10 8.52
CA VAL A 8 -4.34 6.37 7.96
C VAL A 8 -5.63 7.11 8.34
N PRO A 9 -6.46 7.51 7.35
CA PRO A 9 -7.75 8.13 7.59
C PRO A 9 -8.65 7.26 8.46
N ILE A 10 -9.58 7.88 9.19
CA ILE A 10 -10.49 7.31 10.18
C ILE A 10 -9.80 7.01 11.50
N LEU A 11 -8.63 6.34 11.51
CA LEU A 11 -7.88 5.97 12.72
C LEU A 11 -7.12 7.15 13.31
N TYR A 12 -6.59 8.03 12.46
CA TYR A 12 -5.78 9.17 12.88
C TYR A 12 -6.38 10.50 12.40
N GLN A 13 -5.96 11.59 13.02
CA GLN A 13 -6.24 12.94 12.54
C GLN A 13 -5.32 13.27 11.37
N ILE A 14 -5.76 14.18 10.47
CA ILE A 14 -4.93 14.70 9.39
C ILE A 14 -3.65 15.29 10.01
N SER A 15 -2.50 14.88 9.49
CA SER A 15 -1.20 15.37 9.95
C SER A 15 -0.93 16.76 9.38
N GLU A 16 -0.54 17.70 10.24
CA GLU A 16 -0.12 19.03 9.80
C GLU A 16 1.41 19.13 9.89
N PHE A 17 2.02 19.60 8.80
CA PHE A 17 3.47 19.76 8.70
C PHE A 17 3.79 20.90 7.71
N GLU A 18 4.62 21.85 8.14
CA GLU A 18 5.06 23.01 7.32
C GLU A 18 3.90 23.74 6.62
N GLY A 19 2.79 23.92 7.33
CA GLY A 19 1.59 24.62 6.81
C GLY A 19 0.74 23.78 5.85
N GLY A 20 1.14 22.55 5.52
CA GLY A 20 0.39 21.60 4.72
C GLY A 20 -0.35 20.57 5.55
N LYS A 21 -1.40 19.97 4.97
CA LYS A 21 -2.20 18.90 5.57
C LYS A 21 -1.98 17.61 4.79
N TYR A 22 -1.64 16.54 5.51
CA TYR A 22 -1.21 15.28 4.92
C TYR A 22 -1.97 14.09 5.49
N VAL A 23 -2.18 13.10 4.63
CA VAL A 23 -2.69 11.76 4.96
C VAL A 23 -1.78 10.72 4.34
N ASP A 24 -2.02 9.44 4.64
CA ASP A 24 -1.29 8.32 4.07
C ASP A 24 -1.26 8.37 2.54
N GLY A 25 -0.07 8.29 1.96
CA GLY A 25 0.13 8.35 0.51
C GLY A 25 -0.58 7.25 -0.25
N SER A 26 -0.82 6.09 0.39
CA SER A 26 -1.55 4.97 -0.21
C SER A 26 -3.01 5.29 -0.52
N ILE A 27 -3.53 6.44 -0.07
CA ILE A 27 -4.86 6.92 -0.43
C ILE A 27 -4.86 7.48 -1.86
N ALA A 28 -3.81 8.17 -2.23
CA ALA A 28 -3.65 8.71 -3.58
C ALA A 28 -3.12 7.64 -4.55
N ASP A 29 -2.06 6.92 -4.14
CA ASP A 29 -1.42 5.89 -4.93
C ASP A 29 -0.91 4.78 -4.00
N ALA A 30 -1.52 3.59 -4.10
CA ALA A 30 -1.24 2.50 -3.18
C ALA A 30 0.09 1.79 -3.51
N VAL A 31 0.47 1.74 -4.78
CA VAL A 31 1.71 1.11 -5.27
C VAL A 31 2.28 1.96 -6.41
N PRO A 32 3.12 2.95 -6.11
CA PRO A 32 3.53 4.00 -7.05
C PRO A 32 4.61 3.53 -8.06
N PHE A 33 4.42 2.39 -8.71
CA PHE A 33 5.37 1.88 -9.72
C PHE A 33 5.39 2.72 -11.00
N ASP A 34 4.27 3.35 -11.35
CA ASP A 34 4.21 4.25 -12.51
C ASP A 34 5.15 5.43 -12.35
N ARG A 35 5.28 5.94 -11.14
CA ARG A 35 6.20 7.03 -10.84
C ARG A 35 7.67 6.65 -11.13
N ALA A 36 8.05 5.39 -10.92
CA ALA A 36 9.39 4.92 -11.26
C ALA A 36 9.60 4.91 -12.78
N PHE A 37 8.60 4.50 -13.56
CA PHE A 37 8.67 4.56 -15.01
C PHE A 37 8.74 6.00 -15.55
N GLU A 38 7.95 6.92 -14.98
CA GLU A 38 8.02 8.36 -15.30
C GLU A 38 9.40 8.95 -15.02
N GLN A 39 10.14 8.42 -14.04
CA GLN A 39 11.51 8.82 -13.73
C GLN A 39 12.57 8.13 -14.61
N GLY A 40 12.16 7.37 -15.62
CA GLY A 40 13.05 6.75 -16.61
C GLY A 40 13.53 5.34 -16.24
N CYS A 41 12.97 4.70 -15.19
CA CYS A 41 13.30 3.32 -14.91
C CYS A 41 12.74 2.39 -15.99
N SER A 42 13.58 1.56 -16.59
CA SER A 42 13.18 0.56 -17.58
C SER A 42 12.64 -0.73 -16.96
N ARG A 43 12.99 -1.01 -15.70
CA ARG A 43 12.53 -2.14 -14.91
C ARG A 43 12.29 -1.72 -13.46
N VAL A 44 11.27 -2.28 -12.84
CA VAL A 44 10.88 -1.93 -11.46
C VAL A 44 10.73 -3.18 -10.61
N LEU A 45 11.31 -3.15 -9.40
CA LEU A 45 11.09 -4.16 -8.36
C LEU A 45 10.08 -3.62 -7.36
N VAL A 46 8.93 -4.26 -7.25
CA VAL A 46 7.87 -3.93 -6.29
C VAL A 46 7.90 -4.90 -5.11
N LEU A 47 8.03 -4.34 -3.91
CA LEU A 47 7.99 -5.09 -2.65
C LEU A 47 6.62 -4.89 -1.98
N LEU A 48 5.77 -5.89 -2.01
CA LEU A 48 4.47 -5.84 -1.36
C LEU A 48 4.52 -6.45 0.03
N THR A 49 3.76 -5.86 0.95
CA THR A 49 3.61 -6.37 2.31
C THR A 49 2.46 -7.34 2.46
N LYS A 50 1.56 -7.37 1.47
CA LYS A 50 0.36 -8.19 1.43
C LYS A 50 0.51 -9.35 0.45
N PRO A 51 -0.07 -10.53 0.73
CA PRO A 51 -0.20 -11.62 -0.23
C PRO A 51 -1.15 -11.23 -1.37
N GLU A 52 -1.12 -11.97 -2.46
CA GLU A 52 -1.87 -11.67 -3.69
C GLU A 52 -3.38 -11.59 -3.47
N ASN A 53 -3.91 -12.47 -2.64
CA ASN A 53 -5.36 -12.61 -2.42
C ASN A 53 -5.89 -11.77 -1.23
N GLU A 54 -5.06 -10.90 -0.64
CA GLU A 54 -5.54 -10.06 0.46
C GLU A 54 -6.24 -8.81 -0.10
N PRO A 55 -7.54 -8.64 0.15
CA PRO A 55 -8.30 -7.52 -0.40
C PRO A 55 -7.83 -6.19 0.19
N CYS A 56 -7.96 -5.15 -0.61
CA CYS A 56 -7.81 -3.78 -0.14
C CYS A 56 -8.98 -3.39 0.76
N THR A 57 -8.74 -2.48 1.70
CA THR A 57 -9.83 -1.90 2.50
C THR A 57 -10.77 -1.11 1.60
N ASP A 58 -12.04 -1.48 1.60
CA ASP A 58 -13.10 -0.75 0.92
C ASP A 58 -13.70 0.29 1.86
N TYR A 59 -13.35 1.55 1.65
CA TYR A 59 -13.81 2.67 2.46
C TYR A 59 -15.27 3.06 2.21
N ARG A 60 -15.91 2.59 1.13
CA ARG A 60 -17.33 2.84 0.85
C ARG A 60 -18.24 2.34 1.96
N LYS A 61 -17.82 1.29 2.67
CA LYS A 61 -18.53 0.78 3.86
C LYS A 61 -18.65 1.80 5.00
N PHE A 62 -17.80 2.82 4.99
CA PHE A 62 -17.73 3.88 6.00
C PHE A 62 -18.10 5.25 5.43
N GLU A 63 -18.76 5.30 4.28
CA GLU A 63 -19.06 6.52 3.53
C GLU A 63 -19.69 7.61 4.40
N PHE A 64 -20.72 7.26 5.19
CA PHE A 64 -21.40 8.22 6.08
C PHE A 64 -20.42 8.87 7.10
N LEU A 65 -19.57 8.06 7.72
CA LEU A 65 -18.57 8.55 8.69
C LEU A 65 -17.51 9.42 8.00
N ILE A 66 -17.08 9.02 6.81
CA ILE A 66 -16.09 9.74 6.01
C ILE A 66 -16.63 11.10 5.59
N ASN A 67 -17.85 11.15 5.06
CA ASN A 67 -18.50 12.39 4.66
C ASN A 67 -18.69 13.35 5.84
N LYS A 68 -19.07 12.83 7.01
CA LYS A 68 -19.22 13.64 8.22
C LYS A 68 -17.87 14.18 8.73
N LYS A 69 -16.84 13.31 8.77
CA LYS A 69 -15.52 13.65 9.34
C LYS A 69 -14.72 14.59 8.44
N TYR A 70 -14.81 14.39 7.11
CA TYR A 70 -13.98 15.08 6.13
C TYR A 70 -14.78 16.00 5.20
N LYS A 71 -15.92 16.52 5.67
CA LYS A 71 -16.81 17.39 4.91
C LYS A 71 -16.09 18.58 4.23
N ASP A 72 -15.03 19.10 4.86
CA ASP A 72 -14.24 20.22 4.36
C ASP A 72 -13.12 19.80 3.38
N TYR A 73 -13.04 18.48 3.05
CA TYR A 73 -12.02 17.90 2.19
C TYR A 73 -12.63 17.00 1.10
N PRO A 74 -13.39 17.56 0.14
CA PRO A 74 -14.12 16.76 -0.86
C PRO A 74 -13.19 15.90 -1.72
N ASN A 75 -11.99 16.37 -2.04
CA ASN A 75 -11.00 15.59 -2.79
C ASN A 75 -10.49 14.38 -2.01
N LEU A 76 -10.35 14.47 -0.68
CA LEU A 76 -9.98 13.33 0.16
C LEU A 76 -11.11 12.30 0.20
N ILE A 77 -12.37 12.76 0.31
CA ILE A 77 -13.54 11.87 0.26
C ILE A 77 -13.54 11.09 -1.06
N ASN A 78 -13.42 11.78 -2.19
CA ASN A 78 -13.38 11.15 -3.51
C ASN A 78 -12.22 10.15 -3.62
N ALA A 79 -11.02 10.51 -3.14
CA ALA A 79 -9.86 9.63 -3.15
C ALA A 79 -10.08 8.35 -2.31
N LEU A 80 -10.78 8.44 -1.17
CA LEU A 80 -11.14 7.30 -0.33
C LEU A 80 -12.18 6.41 -1.00
N MET A 81 -13.22 6.99 -1.60
CA MET A 81 -14.31 6.25 -2.27
C MET A 81 -13.81 5.48 -3.49
N THR A 82 -12.90 6.06 -4.27
CA THR A 82 -12.37 5.45 -5.50
C THR A 82 -11.14 4.57 -5.27
N ARG A 83 -10.58 4.56 -4.04
CA ARG A 83 -9.32 3.85 -3.72
C ARG A 83 -9.37 2.35 -4.03
N PHE A 84 -10.49 1.70 -3.71
CA PHE A 84 -10.65 0.25 -3.93
C PHE A 84 -10.54 -0.11 -5.40
N ASP A 85 -11.22 0.62 -6.26
CA ASP A 85 -11.24 0.36 -7.69
C ASP A 85 -9.87 0.67 -8.32
N ARG A 86 -9.25 1.79 -7.95
CA ARG A 86 -7.90 2.14 -8.40
C ARG A 86 -6.85 1.10 -7.98
N TYR A 87 -6.92 0.58 -6.76
CA TYR A 87 -6.02 -0.47 -6.31
C TYR A 87 -6.19 -1.76 -7.13
N ASN A 88 -7.42 -2.16 -7.42
CA ASN A 88 -7.69 -3.35 -8.23
C ASN A 88 -7.17 -3.18 -9.67
N GLU A 89 -7.30 -1.99 -10.24
CA GLU A 89 -6.72 -1.63 -11.54
C GLU A 89 -5.19 -1.73 -11.50
N GLN A 90 -4.55 -1.17 -10.48
CA GLN A 90 -3.11 -1.29 -10.28
C GLN A 90 -2.65 -2.75 -10.17
N CYS A 91 -3.42 -3.59 -9.43
CA CYS A 91 -3.10 -5.02 -9.31
C CYS A 91 -3.15 -5.74 -10.66
N LYS A 92 -4.16 -5.46 -11.49
CA LYS A 92 -4.26 -6.02 -12.85
C LYS A 92 -3.08 -5.59 -13.72
N ARG A 93 -2.75 -4.30 -13.69
CA ARG A 93 -1.64 -3.76 -14.45
C ARG A 93 -0.29 -4.27 -13.99
N MET A 94 -0.06 -4.41 -12.66
CA MET A 94 1.15 -5.03 -12.12
C MET A 94 1.33 -6.45 -12.65
N LYS A 95 0.25 -7.25 -12.70
CA LYS A 95 0.30 -8.62 -13.20
C LYS A 95 0.71 -8.64 -14.68
N GLN A 96 0.15 -7.79 -15.52
CA GLN A 96 0.53 -7.68 -16.92
C GLN A 96 2.00 -7.30 -17.08
N LEU A 97 2.48 -6.29 -16.37
CA LEU A 97 3.88 -5.86 -16.42
C LEU A 97 4.86 -6.91 -15.87
N GLU A 98 4.41 -7.76 -14.93
CA GLU A 98 5.18 -8.90 -14.43
C GLU A 98 5.28 -10.00 -15.48
N GLU A 99 4.20 -10.29 -16.21
CA GLU A 99 4.17 -11.24 -17.35
C GLU A 99 5.06 -10.75 -18.49
N ASP A 100 5.09 -9.45 -18.77
CA ASP A 100 5.94 -8.81 -19.76
C ASP A 100 7.43 -8.72 -19.35
N GLY A 101 7.78 -9.11 -18.13
CA GLY A 101 9.15 -9.07 -17.60
C GLY A 101 9.70 -7.66 -17.32
N ILE A 102 8.83 -6.66 -17.34
CA ILE A 102 9.17 -5.24 -17.07
C ILE A 102 9.16 -4.95 -15.58
N LEU A 103 8.29 -5.63 -14.84
CA LEU A 103 8.12 -5.48 -13.40
C LEU A 103 8.32 -6.82 -12.70
N MET A 104 9.03 -6.79 -11.57
CA MET A 104 9.17 -7.94 -10.67
C MET A 104 8.44 -7.66 -9.37
N VAL A 105 7.55 -8.57 -8.95
CA VAL A 105 6.80 -8.42 -7.71
C VAL A 105 7.28 -9.43 -6.68
N LEU A 106 7.76 -8.94 -5.55
CA LEU A 106 8.03 -9.76 -4.36
C LEU A 106 6.91 -9.56 -3.34
N ARG A 107 6.18 -10.63 -3.06
CA ARG A 107 5.08 -10.63 -2.10
C ARG A 107 5.16 -11.84 -1.17
N PRO A 108 4.65 -11.75 0.06
CA PRO A 108 4.57 -12.90 0.96
C PRO A 108 3.54 -13.91 0.41
N SER A 109 3.78 -15.21 0.64
CA SER A 109 2.84 -16.26 0.26
C SER A 109 1.55 -16.24 1.09
N HIS A 110 1.64 -15.74 2.32
CA HIS A 110 0.52 -15.57 3.25
C HIS A 110 0.79 -14.41 4.21
N LYS A 111 -0.25 -13.97 4.93
CA LYS A 111 -0.13 -12.92 5.94
C LYS A 111 0.54 -13.48 7.19
N TYR A 112 1.72 -12.98 7.50
CA TYR A 112 2.48 -13.41 8.70
C TYR A 112 2.08 -12.67 9.96
N VAL A 113 1.59 -11.43 9.83
CA VAL A 113 1.35 -10.52 10.95
C VAL A 113 -0.03 -9.91 10.80
N LYS A 114 -0.81 -9.88 11.88
CA LYS A 114 -2.10 -9.16 11.92
C LYS A 114 -1.86 -7.65 11.98
N SER A 115 -2.85 -6.87 11.52
CA SER A 115 -2.82 -5.42 11.73
C SER A 115 -2.82 -5.16 13.24
N PHE A 116 -1.94 -4.26 13.71
CA PHE A 116 -1.76 -3.95 15.12
C PHE A 116 -1.16 -5.07 15.98
N GLU A 117 -0.39 -6.00 15.39
CA GLU A 117 0.37 -6.99 16.14
C GLU A 117 1.43 -6.31 17.02
N MET A 118 1.40 -6.61 18.32
CA MET A 118 2.31 -6.04 19.32
C MET A 118 3.28 -7.09 19.90
N ASN A 119 3.08 -8.37 19.57
CA ASN A 119 3.93 -9.44 20.07
C ASN A 119 5.25 -9.46 19.29
N THR A 120 6.36 -9.18 20.01
CA THR A 120 7.70 -9.11 19.44
C THR A 120 8.17 -10.43 18.84
N ASP A 121 7.81 -11.56 19.44
CA ASP A 121 8.23 -12.89 18.93
C ASP A 121 7.58 -13.19 17.58
N VAL A 122 6.30 -12.82 17.43
CA VAL A 122 5.57 -12.96 16.15
C VAL A 122 6.18 -12.05 15.08
N LEU A 123 6.57 -10.83 15.45
CA LEU A 123 7.22 -9.87 14.55
C LEU A 123 8.61 -10.38 14.12
N ASP A 124 9.41 -10.89 15.04
CA ASP A 124 10.74 -11.45 14.76
C ASP A 124 10.67 -12.69 13.87
N GLU A 125 9.72 -13.58 14.13
CA GLU A 125 9.50 -14.76 13.29
C GLU A 125 9.09 -14.35 11.87
N ALA A 126 8.18 -13.40 11.73
CA ALA A 126 7.76 -12.87 10.44
C ALA A 126 8.94 -12.25 9.66
N TYR A 127 9.81 -11.50 10.35
CA TYR A 127 11.02 -10.91 9.77
C TYR A 127 11.98 -11.99 9.25
N LYS A 128 12.30 -13.00 10.05
CA LYS A 128 13.19 -14.12 9.69
C LYS A 128 12.66 -14.91 8.48
N ARG A 129 11.35 -15.16 8.43
CA ARG A 129 10.70 -15.85 7.30
C ARG A 129 10.77 -15.05 6.02
N ARG A 130 10.56 -13.74 6.09
CA ARG A 130 10.68 -12.83 4.93
C ARG A 130 12.09 -12.83 4.36
N GLN A 131 13.10 -12.74 5.22
CA GLN A 131 14.50 -12.74 4.81
C GLN A 131 14.85 -14.01 4.01
N LYS A 132 14.42 -15.20 4.49
CA LYS A 132 14.60 -16.48 3.78
C LYS A 132 13.86 -16.53 2.43
N SER A 133 12.67 -15.92 2.34
CA SER A 133 11.89 -15.87 1.10
C SER A 133 12.55 -15.01 0.03
N CYS A 134 13.10 -13.86 0.41
CA CYS A 134 13.84 -12.99 -0.51
C CYS A 134 15.10 -13.66 -1.06
N GLN A 135 15.88 -14.33 -0.20
CA GLN A 135 17.08 -15.06 -0.62
C GLN A 135 16.77 -16.14 -1.65
N ARG A 136 15.70 -16.93 -1.45
CA ARG A 136 15.30 -18.00 -2.39
C ARG A 136 14.89 -17.47 -3.77
N LYS A 137 14.29 -16.29 -3.86
CA LYS A 137 13.91 -15.69 -5.15
C LYS A 137 15.10 -15.02 -5.85
N ALA A 138 16.01 -14.40 -5.11
CA ALA A 138 17.23 -13.81 -5.65
C ALA A 138 18.20 -14.84 -6.28
N CYS A 139 18.16 -16.09 -5.81
CA CYS A 139 19.01 -17.17 -6.34
C CYS A 139 18.39 -17.92 -7.56
N ARG A 140 17.18 -17.58 -8.00
CA ARG A 140 16.52 -18.25 -9.13
C ARG A 140 16.57 -17.45 -10.44
N ASN A 141 17.12 -16.26 -10.40
CA ASN A 141 17.39 -15.38 -11.55
C ASN A 141 18.90 -15.18 -11.72
#